data_12bcbc05c199c70854ab155cb57a65ad
#
_entry.id   12bcbc05c199c70854ab155cb57a65ad
#
_cell.length_a   1.000
_cell.length_b   1.000
_cell.length_c   1.000
_cell.angle_alpha   90.00
_cell.angle_beta   90.00
_cell.angle_gamma   90.00
#
_symmetry.space_group_name_H-M   'P 1'
#
loop_
_entity.id
_entity.type
_entity.pdbx_description
1 polymer ?
#
loop_
_entity_poly.entity_id
_entity_poly.type
_entity_poly.pdbx_seq_one_letter_code
_entity_poly.pdbx_strand_id
1 'polypeptide(L)'
;MKNINKVISSILISSMLLTPISTFALTKEETIYTNLNYDGKVEKTTVNNHLSNLDKGTIKDDTELQKILNINGKEKYTLDNGIISWNSTGKDIYYQGTSKESLPITVEAKYYLNGKETKVKDLIGKKGNITIKLNLTNNSYSPYYKQYTPFVVTVGTTLSNKNNSNITVTNGKVTSTGNKSMLVALTAPGLYESIGLEDLKSLNNVEINYTTTNFTLNNIYLVATPKLLSNSDLSIFNKMDNLSSSINTLQESMNKVVSGTTDLKAGTEKLSIGASTLTSKYTEILGGIDKLKSGTVNLTTGIEQIIANLEAVKEQLLAEQTSSEAIAQAESLKQLQASNTKMLTKLKTIFNNDEGRILNAKKAAVECNLTTETDEQKLGICLITHGLTTEEISALPYLLLIENNSTAITTLNNKLTKSATTINSMIQTLKEALEAAKDGSLGLTAGLDELKNGVTLLESGSKELSTGLNSALTGTTALEEGLTKINKEGINKLSSYTNTVSNYSSKVKSLVKLSKEYNGYQTSTAKNSTFIYKIKSLTK
;
A
#
# COMPACT_ATOMS: atom_id res chain seq x y z
N MET A 1 0.47 17.59 20.04
CA MET A 1 1.04 16.43 20.75
C MET A 1 0.00 15.51 21.37
N LYS A 2 -1.04 15.97 22.10
CA LYS A 2 -2.05 15.07 22.73
C LYS A 2 -2.84 14.16 21.77
N ASN A 3 -3.11 14.57 20.52
CA ASN A 3 -3.92 13.78 19.59
C ASN A 3 -3.13 12.68 18.84
N ILE A 4 -1.82 12.80 18.73
CA ILE A 4 -0.97 11.80 18.06
C ILE A 4 -0.77 10.59 18.97
N ASN A 5 -0.62 10.82 20.27
CA ASN A 5 -0.55 9.74 21.25
C ASN A 5 -1.85 8.91 21.26
N LYS A 6 -3.01 9.54 21.01
CA LYS A 6 -4.30 8.82 20.89
C LYS A 6 -4.39 7.95 19.63
N VAL A 7 -3.86 8.39 18.50
CA VAL A 7 -3.88 7.60 17.24
C VAL A 7 -2.91 6.42 17.33
N ILE A 8 -1.72 6.64 17.87
CA ILE A 8 -0.74 5.57 18.12
C ILE A 8 -1.28 4.58 19.15
N SER A 9 -1.95 5.06 20.20
CA SER A 9 -2.65 4.21 21.18
C SER A 9 -3.78 3.40 20.54
N SER A 10 -4.51 3.97 19.58
CA SER A 10 -5.61 3.26 18.89
C SER A 10 -5.12 2.12 17.99
N ILE A 11 -3.97 2.30 17.34
CA ILE A 11 -3.34 1.24 16.51
C ILE A 11 -2.78 0.13 17.41
N LEU A 12 -2.22 0.48 18.56
CA LEU A 12 -1.76 -0.47 19.57
C LEU A 12 -2.92 -1.22 20.24
N ILE A 13 -4.06 -0.57 20.46
CA ILE A 13 -5.26 -1.15 21.10
C ILE A 13 -5.99 -2.10 20.14
N SER A 14 -6.04 -1.82 18.83
CA SER A 14 -6.71 -2.70 17.86
C SER A 14 -5.94 -4.03 17.62
N SER A 15 -4.64 -4.07 17.87
CA SER A 15 -3.87 -5.32 17.86
C SER A 15 -4.00 -6.14 19.16
N MET A 16 -4.50 -5.54 20.24
CA MET A 16 -4.73 -6.20 21.54
C MET A 16 -6.11 -6.86 21.68
N LEU A 17 -7.06 -6.65 20.76
CA LEU A 17 -8.45 -7.06 20.91
C LEU A 17 -8.80 -8.46 20.42
N LEU A 18 -7.82 -9.32 20.10
CA LEU A 18 -8.05 -10.71 19.71
C LEU A 18 -7.28 -11.68 20.60
N THR A 19 -7.59 -11.69 21.90
CA THR A 19 -7.16 -12.80 22.76
C THR A 19 -8.33 -13.74 23.00
N PRO A 20 -8.20 -15.05 22.69
CA PRO A 20 -9.18 -16.03 23.13
C PRO A 20 -9.13 -16.12 24.66
N ILE A 21 -10.29 -16.07 25.28
CA ILE A 21 -10.46 -16.32 26.71
C ILE A 21 -10.06 -17.80 26.94
N SER A 22 -8.95 -18.01 27.62
CA SER A 22 -8.55 -19.35 28.05
C SER A 22 -8.14 -19.32 29.51
N THR A 23 -8.85 -20.09 30.30
CA THR A 23 -8.52 -20.75 31.59
C THR A 23 -7.56 -20.04 32.56
N PHE A 24 -7.98 -19.99 33.80
CA PHE A 24 -7.42 -19.48 35.04
C PHE A 24 -5.97 -19.93 35.38
N ALA A 25 -5.01 -19.64 34.54
CA ALA A 25 -3.60 -19.77 34.88
C ALA A 25 -2.95 -18.39 34.85
N LEU A 26 -2.04 -18.12 35.77
CA LEU A 26 -1.16 -16.95 35.76
C LEU A 26 -0.71 -16.62 34.33
N THR A 27 -0.99 -15.42 33.90
CA THR A 27 -0.59 -14.96 32.57
C THR A 27 0.40 -13.81 32.73
N LYS A 28 1.55 -13.94 32.10
CA LYS A 28 2.57 -12.88 32.02
C LYS A 28 2.62 -12.32 30.61
N GLU A 29 2.56 -10.99 30.52
CA GLU A 29 2.76 -10.24 29.29
C GLU A 29 3.92 -9.26 29.47
N GLU A 30 4.80 -9.21 28.49
CA GLU A 30 5.97 -8.32 28.51
C GLU A 30 5.86 -7.25 27.44
N THR A 31 6.09 -6.01 27.81
CA THR A 31 6.28 -4.91 26.87
C THR A 31 7.66 -4.31 27.04
N ILE A 32 8.49 -4.46 26.03
CA ILE A 32 9.90 -4.09 26.05
C ILE A 32 10.06 -2.77 25.31
N TYR A 33 10.34 -1.69 26.03
CA TYR A 33 10.58 -0.36 25.48
C TYR A 33 12.08 -0.11 25.34
N THR A 34 12.56 0.05 24.11
CA THR A 34 13.96 0.29 23.81
C THR A 34 14.13 1.67 23.14
N ASN A 35 14.87 2.54 23.78
CA ASN A 35 15.32 3.78 23.17
C ASN A 35 16.59 3.50 22.36
N LEU A 36 16.58 3.92 21.12
CA LEU A 36 17.70 3.82 20.20
C LEU A 36 18.26 5.22 19.92
N ASN A 37 19.57 5.30 19.73
CA ASN A 37 20.16 6.50 19.14
C ASN A 37 19.79 6.61 17.64
N TYR A 38 20.32 7.62 16.98
CA TYR A 38 20.02 7.88 15.57
C TYR A 38 20.47 6.78 14.61
N ASP A 39 21.52 6.05 14.95
CA ASP A 39 22.07 4.96 14.13
C ASP A 39 21.43 3.60 14.42
N GLY A 40 20.47 3.57 15.37
CA GLY A 40 19.77 2.36 15.78
C GLY A 40 20.41 1.61 16.95
N LYS A 41 21.48 2.15 17.58
CA LYS A 41 22.12 1.52 18.72
C LYS A 41 21.29 1.72 20.00
N VAL A 42 21.21 0.69 20.82
CA VAL A 42 20.47 0.70 22.08
C VAL A 42 21.11 1.67 23.08
N GLU A 43 20.29 2.60 23.59
CA GLU A 43 20.66 3.50 24.68
C GLU A 43 20.11 3.00 26.04
N LYS A 44 18.88 2.49 26.02
CA LYS A 44 18.22 1.99 27.23
C LYS A 44 17.09 1.04 26.87
N THR A 45 17.00 -0.07 27.59
CA THR A 45 15.84 -0.97 27.53
C THR A 45 15.12 -0.98 28.88
N THR A 46 13.80 -0.78 28.84
CA THR A 46 12.89 -0.87 29.98
C THR A 46 11.83 -1.91 29.65
N VAL A 47 11.62 -2.84 30.54
CA VAL A 47 10.62 -3.90 30.40
C VAL A 47 9.50 -3.64 31.37
N ASN A 48 8.28 -3.65 30.88
CA ASN A 48 7.07 -3.66 31.68
C ASN A 48 6.45 -5.05 31.64
N ASN A 49 6.32 -5.67 32.79
CA ASN A 49 5.64 -6.93 32.98
C ASN A 49 4.23 -6.69 33.52
N HIS A 50 3.27 -7.37 32.94
CA HIS A 50 1.89 -7.44 33.42
C HIS A 50 1.59 -8.90 33.80
N LEU A 51 1.32 -9.09 35.07
CA LEU A 51 0.86 -10.36 35.61
C LEU A 51 -0.63 -10.27 35.85
N SER A 52 -1.38 -11.19 35.26
CA SER A 52 -2.84 -11.24 35.37
C SER A 52 -3.33 -12.64 35.74
N ASN A 53 -4.62 -12.75 36.09
CA ASN A 53 -5.23 -13.98 36.60
C ASN A 53 -4.52 -14.50 37.86
N LEU A 54 -4.31 -13.58 38.81
CA LEU A 54 -3.56 -13.86 40.03
C LEU A 54 -4.46 -14.33 41.15
N ASP A 55 -4.00 -15.34 41.88
CA ASP A 55 -4.58 -15.68 43.19
C ASP A 55 -4.08 -14.71 44.29
N LYS A 56 -4.79 -14.67 45.40
CA LYS A 56 -4.28 -14.01 46.61
C LYS A 56 -3.17 -14.84 47.25
N GLY A 57 -2.13 -14.16 47.72
CA GLY A 57 -0.99 -14.80 48.37
C GLY A 57 0.30 -14.58 47.64
N THR A 58 1.25 -15.46 47.78
CA THR A 58 2.59 -15.33 47.17
C THR A 58 2.57 -15.80 45.74
N ILE A 59 2.79 -14.89 44.81
CA ILE A 59 2.97 -15.16 43.39
C ILE A 59 4.45 -15.05 43.05
N LYS A 60 5.01 -16.08 42.45
CA LYS A 60 6.41 -16.12 42.00
C LYS A 60 6.49 -15.90 40.51
N ASP A 61 7.44 -15.10 40.07
CA ASP A 61 7.74 -14.85 38.67
C ASP A 61 9.28 -14.76 38.49
N ASP A 62 9.77 -15.32 37.41
CA ASP A 62 11.18 -15.23 37.08
C ASP A 62 11.49 -13.88 36.44
N THR A 63 12.59 -13.22 36.84
CA THR A 63 13.00 -11.95 36.27
C THR A 63 14.49 -11.71 36.36
N GLU A 64 15.08 -11.19 35.31
CA GLU A 64 16.47 -10.70 35.27
C GLU A 64 16.54 -9.16 35.28
N LEU A 65 15.42 -8.51 35.55
CA LEU A 65 15.31 -7.05 35.55
C LEU A 65 16.09 -6.43 36.71
N GLN A 66 16.71 -5.31 36.41
CA GLN A 66 17.34 -4.43 37.40
C GLN A 66 16.42 -3.24 37.69
N LYS A 67 16.56 -2.65 38.89
CA LYS A 67 15.81 -1.45 39.33
C LYS A 67 14.30 -1.65 39.18
N ILE A 68 13.80 -2.74 39.73
CA ILE A 68 12.39 -3.13 39.64
C ILE A 68 11.52 -2.14 40.42
N LEU A 69 10.42 -1.70 39.80
CA LEU A 69 9.42 -0.82 40.38
C LEU A 69 8.02 -1.40 40.11
N ASN A 70 7.19 -1.51 41.13
CA ASN A 70 5.75 -1.69 40.96
C ASN A 70 5.16 -0.37 40.43
N ILE A 71 4.53 -0.39 39.26
CA ILE A 71 4.03 0.81 38.57
C ILE A 71 2.52 0.98 38.69
N ASN A 72 1.82 -0.04 39.20
CA ASN A 72 0.38 0.01 39.39
C ASN A 72 -0.04 -0.84 40.59
N GLY A 73 -0.15 -0.23 41.76
CA GLY A 73 -0.53 -0.93 42.98
C GLY A 73 0.40 -0.66 44.15
N LYS A 74 0.17 -1.37 45.25
CA LYS A 74 0.94 -1.24 46.49
C LYS A 74 1.53 -2.59 46.93
N GLU A 75 1.41 -3.61 46.07
CA GLU A 75 1.93 -4.94 46.32
C GLU A 75 3.45 -4.87 46.54
N LYS A 76 3.87 -5.43 47.67
CA LYS A 76 5.31 -5.56 47.98
C LYS A 76 5.85 -6.83 47.38
N TYR A 77 7.13 -6.82 47.11
CA TYR A 77 7.84 -7.97 46.58
C TYR A 77 9.15 -8.19 47.33
N THR A 78 9.65 -9.40 47.22
CA THR A 78 11.05 -9.79 47.53
C THR A 78 11.67 -10.34 46.27
N LEU A 79 12.97 -10.10 46.08
CA LEU A 79 13.75 -10.63 44.95
C LEU A 79 14.88 -11.49 45.49
N ASP A 80 14.89 -12.76 45.11
CA ASP A 80 15.93 -13.71 45.48
C ASP A 80 16.30 -14.57 44.29
N ASN A 81 17.58 -14.58 43.93
CA ASN A 81 18.15 -15.39 42.84
C ASN A 81 17.35 -15.36 41.52
N GLY A 82 16.90 -14.16 41.09
CA GLY A 82 16.14 -13.99 39.86
C GLY A 82 14.67 -14.36 39.99
N ILE A 83 14.18 -14.75 41.15
CA ILE A 83 12.77 -15.00 41.44
C ILE A 83 12.22 -13.81 42.22
N ILE A 84 11.25 -13.11 41.60
CA ILE A 84 10.48 -12.08 42.26
C ILE A 84 9.22 -12.69 42.87
N SER A 85 9.04 -12.52 44.18
CA SER A 85 7.90 -13.04 44.92
C SER A 85 7.02 -11.87 45.37
N TRP A 86 5.84 -11.79 44.77
CA TRP A 86 4.85 -10.75 45.01
C TRP A 86 3.86 -11.19 46.10
N ASN A 87 3.50 -10.26 47.01
CA ASN A 87 2.39 -10.47 47.90
C ASN A 87 1.10 -9.99 47.20
N SER A 88 0.49 -10.89 46.46
CA SER A 88 -0.67 -10.59 45.60
C SER A 88 -1.95 -10.41 46.41
N THR A 89 -2.70 -9.40 46.06
CA THR A 89 -4.07 -9.15 46.56
C THR A 89 -5.16 -9.82 45.68
N GLY A 90 -4.74 -10.53 44.63
CA GLY A 90 -5.61 -11.09 43.58
C GLY A 90 -5.93 -10.09 42.47
N LYS A 91 -5.25 -8.96 42.44
CA LYS A 91 -5.35 -7.95 41.37
C LYS A 91 -4.13 -8.05 40.47
N ASP A 92 -4.28 -7.61 39.23
CA ASP A 92 -3.19 -7.55 38.28
C ASP A 92 -1.99 -6.75 38.81
N ILE A 93 -0.81 -7.26 38.61
CA ILE A 93 0.45 -6.63 39.02
C ILE A 93 1.17 -6.12 37.77
N TYR A 94 1.53 -4.85 37.81
CA TYR A 94 2.32 -4.20 36.77
C TYR A 94 3.65 -3.77 37.37
N TYR A 95 4.74 -4.31 36.88
CA TYR A 95 6.05 -3.87 37.32
C TYR A 95 6.99 -3.62 36.16
N GLN A 96 7.93 -2.74 36.33
CA GLN A 96 8.93 -2.41 35.34
C GLN A 96 10.33 -2.52 35.92
N GLY A 97 11.27 -2.74 35.02
CA GLY A 97 12.70 -2.68 35.34
C GLY A 97 13.52 -2.42 34.09
N THR A 98 14.83 -2.31 34.26
CA THR A 98 15.76 -2.17 33.14
C THR A 98 16.40 -3.51 32.82
N SER A 99 16.63 -3.76 31.52
CA SER A 99 17.30 -4.95 31.04
C SER A 99 18.55 -4.59 30.23
N LYS A 100 19.53 -5.50 30.25
CA LYS A 100 20.72 -5.49 29.38
C LYS A 100 20.76 -6.68 28.42
N GLU A 101 19.73 -7.52 28.47
CA GLU A 101 19.60 -8.67 27.60
C GLU A 101 19.60 -8.27 26.11
N SER A 102 20.08 -9.19 25.29
CA SER A 102 20.10 -9.01 23.84
C SER A 102 18.70 -8.98 23.27
N LEU A 103 18.45 -8.05 22.38
CA LEU A 103 17.15 -7.89 21.73
C LEU A 103 17.01 -8.86 20.55
N PRO A 104 15.80 -9.42 20.34
CA PRO A 104 15.55 -10.32 19.22
C PRO A 104 15.67 -9.63 17.86
N ILE A 105 15.43 -8.32 17.81
CA ILE A 105 15.59 -7.51 16.61
C ILE A 105 16.60 -6.40 16.88
N THR A 106 17.59 -6.27 16.01
CA THR A 106 18.47 -5.10 15.97
C THR A 106 18.16 -4.24 14.76
N VAL A 107 18.31 -2.94 14.91
CA VAL A 107 18.01 -1.94 13.90
C VAL A 107 19.28 -1.15 13.58
N GLU A 108 19.61 -1.05 12.32
CA GLU A 108 20.64 -0.13 11.81
C GLU A 108 19.94 0.94 10.97
N ALA A 109 20.13 2.21 11.30
CA ALA A 109 19.57 3.33 10.55
C ALA A 109 20.67 4.06 9.78
N LYS A 110 20.49 4.18 8.46
CA LYS A 110 21.37 4.91 7.54
C LYS A 110 20.59 6.04 6.87
N TYR A 111 21.26 7.13 6.61
CA TYR A 111 20.66 8.34 6.05
C TYR A 111 21.43 8.77 4.81
N TYR A 112 20.68 9.20 3.80
CA TYR A 112 21.27 9.63 2.52
C TYR A 112 20.69 10.98 2.13
N LEU A 113 21.54 11.84 1.59
CA LEU A 113 21.18 13.11 0.94
C LEU A 113 21.58 13.04 -0.54
N ASN A 114 20.59 13.14 -1.41
CA ASN A 114 20.78 13.03 -2.87
C ASN A 114 21.57 11.78 -3.27
N GLY A 115 21.28 10.64 -2.61
CA GLY A 115 21.91 9.35 -2.86
C GLY A 115 23.24 9.12 -2.14
N LYS A 116 23.84 10.14 -1.49
CA LYS A 116 25.09 10.02 -0.75
C LYS A 116 24.83 9.75 0.73
N GLU A 117 25.42 8.67 1.28
CA GLU A 117 25.35 8.38 2.72
C GLU A 117 25.93 9.54 3.54
N THR A 118 25.18 9.99 4.54
CA THR A 118 25.49 11.20 5.31
C THR A 118 25.07 10.98 6.76
N LYS A 119 25.88 11.42 7.71
CA LYS A 119 25.51 11.36 9.13
C LYS A 119 24.27 12.21 9.38
N VAL A 120 23.32 11.71 10.13
CA VAL A 120 22.03 12.38 10.37
C VAL A 120 22.19 13.79 10.96
N LYS A 121 23.20 14.01 11.80
CA LYS A 121 23.49 15.33 12.39
C LYS A 121 23.85 16.37 11.32
N ASP A 122 24.52 15.94 10.26
CA ASP A 122 24.96 16.83 9.16
C ASP A 122 23.82 17.11 8.17
N LEU A 123 22.72 16.37 8.27
CA LEU A 123 21.52 16.56 7.47
C LEU A 123 20.59 17.66 7.99
N ILE A 124 20.64 17.97 9.29
CA ILE A 124 19.70 18.91 9.93
C ILE A 124 19.71 20.26 9.22
N GLY A 125 18.52 20.69 8.80
CA GLY A 125 18.33 21.94 8.07
C GLY A 125 18.69 21.88 6.57
N LYS A 126 19.21 20.76 6.06
CA LYS A 126 19.54 20.60 4.64
C LYS A 126 18.28 20.42 3.80
N LYS A 127 18.40 20.78 2.53
CA LYS A 127 17.39 20.55 1.49
C LYS A 127 17.89 19.50 0.50
N GLY A 128 16.98 18.72 -0.07
CA GLY A 128 17.29 17.72 -1.09
C GLY A 128 16.44 16.48 -0.97
N ASN A 129 16.81 15.46 -1.71
CA ASN A 129 16.18 14.16 -1.63
C ASN A 129 16.79 13.37 -0.48
N ILE A 130 15.95 12.94 0.43
CA ILE A 130 16.32 12.16 1.61
C ILE A 130 15.90 10.72 1.41
N THR A 131 16.80 9.82 1.75
CA THR A 131 16.47 8.40 1.98
C THR A 131 16.88 8.05 3.41
N ILE A 132 15.93 7.52 4.18
CA ILE A 132 16.20 6.87 5.47
C ILE A 132 16.05 5.37 5.25
N LYS A 133 17.13 4.63 5.44
CA LYS A 133 17.17 3.18 5.31
C LYS A 133 17.29 2.54 6.69
N LEU A 134 16.31 1.73 7.05
CA LEU A 134 16.30 0.93 8.26
C LEU A 134 16.56 -0.52 7.88
N ASN A 135 17.71 -1.04 8.26
CA ASN A 135 18.04 -2.47 8.14
C ASN A 135 17.71 -3.15 9.47
N LEU A 136 16.91 -4.19 9.39
CA LEU A 136 16.50 -4.94 10.57
C LEU A 136 17.12 -6.35 10.51
N THR A 137 17.75 -6.73 11.59
CA THR A 137 18.35 -8.07 11.74
C THR A 137 17.62 -8.82 12.84
N ASN A 138 17.20 -10.03 12.54
CA ASN A 138 16.61 -10.94 13.52
C ASN A 138 17.74 -11.77 14.16
N ASN A 139 17.82 -11.74 15.49
CA ASN A 139 18.85 -12.45 16.27
C ASN A 139 18.32 -13.75 16.91
N SER A 140 17.02 -14.08 16.71
CA SER A 140 16.35 -15.20 17.38
C SER A 140 16.38 -16.47 16.51
N TYR A 141 17.57 -16.93 16.13
CA TYR A 141 17.74 -18.17 15.38
C TYR A 141 17.53 -19.39 16.26
N SER A 142 16.70 -20.32 15.81
CA SER A 142 16.51 -21.63 16.44
C SER A 142 17.31 -22.71 15.69
N PRO A 143 18.32 -23.32 16.32
CA PRO A 143 19.07 -24.41 15.69
C PRO A 143 18.21 -25.66 15.43
N TYR A 144 17.19 -25.90 16.26
CA TYR A 144 16.27 -27.03 16.11
C TYR A 144 15.41 -26.93 14.85
N TYR A 145 14.79 -25.76 14.61
CA TYR A 145 13.98 -25.51 13.43
C TYR A 145 14.81 -25.06 12.22
N LYS A 146 16.06 -24.68 12.43
CA LYS A 146 16.94 -24.02 11.42
C LYS A 146 16.29 -22.79 10.81
N GLN A 147 15.56 -22.03 11.62
CA GLN A 147 14.78 -20.85 11.25
C GLN A 147 14.87 -19.80 12.35
N TYR A 148 14.56 -18.55 11.97
CA TYR A 148 14.41 -17.46 12.93
C TYR A 148 12.98 -17.38 13.44
N THR A 149 12.80 -17.02 14.71
CA THR A 149 11.47 -16.69 15.23
C THR A 149 10.83 -15.63 14.34
N PRO A 150 9.62 -15.86 13.81
CA PRO A 150 9.03 -14.98 12.81
C PRO A 150 8.47 -13.69 13.45
N PHE A 151 9.31 -12.68 13.58
CA PHE A 151 8.88 -11.36 14.03
C PHE A 151 8.28 -10.57 12.88
N VAL A 152 7.12 -9.96 13.12
CA VAL A 152 6.63 -8.83 12.33
C VAL A 152 7.04 -7.54 13.00
N VAL A 153 7.57 -6.62 12.21
CA VAL A 153 7.90 -5.29 12.69
C VAL A 153 7.10 -4.26 11.91
N THR A 154 6.28 -3.53 12.62
CA THR A 154 5.60 -2.35 12.09
C THR A 154 6.47 -1.13 12.33
N VAL A 155 6.82 -0.42 11.27
CA VAL A 155 7.60 0.82 11.31
C VAL A 155 6.66 1.99 11.09
N GLY A 156 6.69 2.98 11.97
CA GLY A 156 5.81 4.15 11.88
C GLY A 156 6.55 5.45 12.16
N THR A 157 6.28 6.46 11.35
CA THR A 157 6.73 7.83 11.58
C THR A 157 5.77 8.83 10.93
N THR A 158 5.97 10.11 11.22
CA THR A 158 5.20 11.19 10.61
C THR A 158 6.15 12.24 10.04
N LEU A 159 5.81 12.79 8.88
CA LEU A 159 6.53 13.89 8.24
C LEU A 159 5.60 15.09 8.09
N SER A 160 6.14 16.30 8.29
CA SER A 160 5.39 17.53 8.05
C SER A 160 5.34 17.83 6.56
N ASN A 161 4.14 18.02 5.99
CA ASN A 161 3.97 18.35 4.58
C ASN A 161 4.42 19.79 4.25
N LYS A 162 4.67 20.60 5.28
CA LYS A 162 5.19 21.98 5.11
C LYS A 162 6.55 21.98 4.42
N ASN A 163 7.41 21.03 4.78
CA ASN A 163 8.80 20.99 4.31
C ASN A 163 9.10 19.75 3.45
N ASN A 164 8.18 18.78 3.40
CA ASN A 164 8.43 17.49 2.77
C ASN A 164 7.36 17.19 1.71
N SER A 165 7.82 16.66 0.58
CA SER A 165 6.99 16.25 -0.57
C SER A 165 7.51 14.95 -1.17
N ASN A 166 6.77 14.37 -2.11
CA ASN A 166 7.13 13.13 -2.81
C ASN A 166 7.46 11.99 -1.84
N ILE A 167 6.66 11.88 -0.78
CA ILE A 167 6.92 10.96 0.31
C ILE A 167 6.51 9.55 -0.11
N THR A 168 7.44 8.61 -0.03
CA THR A 168 7.19 7.19 -0.29
C THR A 168 7.83 6.33 0.80
N VAL A 169 7.35 5.12 0.94
CA VAL A 169 7.91 4.12 1.86
C VAL A 169 7.83 2.74 1.21
N THR A 170 8.89 1.96 1.35
CA THR A 170 8.88 0.55 0.93
C THR A 170 8.08 -0.29 1.91
N ASN A 171 7.45 -1.36 1.41
CA ASN A 171 6.64 -2.30 2.20
C ASN A 171 5.54 -1.62 3.03
N GLY A 172 4.99 -0.49 2.57
CA GLY A 172 4.08 0.28 3.38
C GLY A 172 3.19 1.25 2.63
N LYS A 173 2.55 2.10 3.41
CA LYS A 173 1.61 3.12 2.92
C LYS A 173 1.89 4.47 3.56
N VAL A 174 1.71 5.51 2.76
CA VAL A 174 1.71 6.90 3.19
C VAL A 174 0.27 7.42 3.20
N THR A 175 -0.16 7.98 4.32
CA THR A 175 -1.48 8.60 4.46
C THR A 175 -1.31 10.06 4.87
N SER A 176 -1.82 10.97 4.06
CA SER A 176 -1.78 12.40 4.36
C SER A 176 -3.00 12.80 5.21
N THR A 177 -2.75 13.56 6.25
CA THR A 177 -3.75 14.16 7.14
C THR A 177 -3.68 15.69 7.09
N GLY A 178 -3.70 16.25 5.88
CA GLY A 178 -3.56 17.69 5.65
C GLY A 178 -2.10 18.14 5.80
N ASN A 179 -1.70 18.67 6.94
CA ASN A 179 -0.37 19.24 7.18
C ASN A 179 0.71 18.20 7.56
N LYS A 180 0.35 16.95 7.69
CA LYS A 180 1.28 15.85 8.00
C LYS A 180 0.99 14.62 7.16
N SER A 181 2.02 13.88 6.84
CA SER A 181 1.95 12.54 6.27
C SER A 181 2.38 11.53 7.32
N MET A 182 1.54 10.53 7.55
CA MET A 182 1.84 9.37 8.37
C MET A 182 2.31 8.24 7.45
N LEU A 183 3.44 7.66 7.78
CA LEU A 183 4.01 6.51 7.08
C LEU A 183 3.90 5.31 7.99
N VAL A 184 3.43 4.21 7.43
CA VAL A 184 3.41 2.91 8.11
C VAL A 184 3.93 1.87 7.14
N ALA A 185 4.92 1.08 7.57
CA ALA A 185 5.46 -0.03 6.80
C ALA A 185 5.48 -1.30 7.65
N LEU A 186 5.43 -2.45 6.98
CA LEU A 186 5.55 -3.77 7.59
C LEU A 186 6.82 -4.44 7.08
N THR A 187 7.54 -5.10 7.98
CA THR A 187 8.74 -5.87 7.66
C THR A 187 8.81 -7.12 8.55
N ALA A 188 9.50 -8.13 8.09
CA ALA A 188 9.62 -9.42 8.76
C ALA A 188 11.07 -9.93 8.65
N PRO A 189 12.00 -9.35 9.41
CA PRO A 189 13.41 -9.70 9.34
C PRO A 189 13.65 -11.17 9.73
N GLY A 190 14.51 -11.84 8.98
CA GLY A 190 14.80 -13.27 9.14
C GLY A 190 13.79 -14.20 8.45
N LEU A 191 12.73 -13.66 7.87
CA LEU A 191 11.73 -14.45 7.15
C LEU A 191 12.30 -15.00 5.83
N TYR A 192 13.06 -14.18 5.11
CA TYR A 192 13.79 -14.60 3.91
C TYR A 192 14.76 -15.75 4.23
N GLU A 193 15.58 -15.58 5.25
CA GLU A 193 16.58 -16.55 5.69
C GLU A 193 15.93 -17.86 6.15
N SER A 194 14.72 -17.78 6.71
CA SER A 194 13.96 -18.94 7.18
C SER A 194 13.27 -19.69 6.06
N ILE A 195 12.72 -18.97 5.06
CA ILE A 195 11.91 -19.55 3.98
C ILE A 195 12.76 -19.76 2.73
N GLY A 196 13.62 -18.80 2.36
CA GLY A 196 14.48 -18.83 1.17
C GLY A 196 13.77 -18.34 -0.10
N LEU A 197 12.77 -17.46 0.03
CA LEU A 197 12.08 -16.80 -1.10
C LEU A 197 12.67 -15.41 -1.31
N GLU A 198 13.31 -15.16 -2.45
CA GLU A 198 13.98 -13.88 -2.78
C GLU A 198 13.06 -12.65 -2.62
N ASP A 199 11.79 -12.78 -2.97
CA ASP A 199 10.79 -11.70 -2.82
C ASP A 199 10.64 -11.23 -1.36
N LEU A 200 10.96 -12.09 -0.39
CA LEU A 200 10.89 -11.76 1.04
C LEU A 200 12.12 -10.99 1.53
N LYS A 201 13.19 -10.93 0.73
CA LYS A 201 14.44 -10.25 1.10
C LYS A 201 14.24 -8.74 1.36
N SER A 202 13.32 -8.14 0.63
CA SER A 202 12.92 -6.75 0.84
C SER A 202 12.30 -6.50 2.22
N LEU A 203 11.80 -7.56 2.90
CA LEU A 203 11.22 -7.46 4.23
C LEU A 203 12.26 -7.35 5.36
N ASN A 204 13.55 -7.38 5.06
CA ASN A 204 14.60 -7.11 6.04
C ASN A 204 14.91 -5.62 6.21
N ASN A 205 14.35 -4.77 5.36
CA ASN A 205 14.59 -3.33 5.42
C ASN A 205 13.35 -2.51 5.10
N VAL A 206 13.39 -1.26 5.53
CA VAL A 206 12.42 -0.22 5.15
C VAL A 206 13.18 1.00 4.66
N GLU A 207 12.80 1.51 3.50
CA GLU A 207 13.31 2.76 2.96
C GLU A 207 12.20 3.80 2.93
N ILE A 208 12.47 4.95 3.51
CA ILE A 208 11.60 6.13 3.51
C ILE A 208 12.27 7.16 2.63
N ASN A 209 11.62 7.50 1.51
CA ASN A 209 12.15 8.46 0.55
C ASN A 209 11.23 9.69 0.48
N TYR A 210 11.82 10.87 0.45
CA TYR A 210 11.10 12.13 0.30
C TYR A 210 12.02 13.26 -0.12
N THR A 211 11.43 14.32 -0.67
CA THR A 211 12.14 15.58 -0.93
C THR A 211 11.85 16.53 0.22
N THR A 212 12.88 17.17 0.76
CA THR A 212 12.72 18.13 1.85
C THR A 212 13.34 19.49 1.52
N THR A 213 12.73 20.54 2.03
CA THR A 213 13.31 21.91 2.02
C THR A 213 14.06 22.24 3.30
N ASN A 214 13.81 21.48 4.38
CA ASN A 214 14.45 21.68 5.68
C ASN A 214 14.36 20.36 6.47
N PHE A 215 15.43 19.58 6.41
CA PHE A 215 15.45 18.26 7.04
C PHE A 215 15.38 18.37 8.57
N THR A 216 14.47 17.58 9.12
CA THR A 216 14.40 17.26 10.55
C THR A 216 14.12 15.77 10.69
N LEU A 217 14.70 15.13 11.69
CA LEU A 217 14.39 13.75 11.99
C LEU A 217 13.27 13.69 13.05
N ASN A 218 12.14 13.12 12.69
CA ASN A 218 11.08 12.81 13.65
C ASN A 218 11.36 11.46 14.32
N ASN A 219 10.69 11.21 15.45
CA ASN A 219 10.76 9.89 16.05
C ASN A 219 10.27 8.82 15.06
N ILE A 220 11.05 7.74 14.97
CA ILE A 220 10.63 6.54 14.24
C ILE A 220 10.36 5.48 15.29
N TYR A 221 9.16 4.91 15.25
CA TYR A 221 8.75 3.84 16.14
C TYR A 221 8.73 2.52 15.37
N LEU A 222 9.26 1.48 16.00
CA LEU A 222 9.16 0.13 15.47
C LEU A 222 8.50 -0.73 16.55
N VAL A 223 7.47 -1.46 16.17
CA VAL A 223 6.78 -2.41 17.06
C VAL A 223 6.99 -3.80 16.50
N ALA A 224 7.74 -4.63 17.22
CA ALA A 224 8.01 -5.99 16.84
C ALA A 224 7.25 -6.97 17.74
N THR A 225 6.59 -7.93 17.11
CA THR A 225 5.94 -9.04 17.80
C THR A 225 6.33 -10.36 17.18
N PRO A 226 6.49 -11.44 17.96
CA PRO A 226 6.79 -12.76 17.43
C PRO A 226 5.57 -13.44 16.80
N LYS A 227 4.41 -12.79 16.83
CA LYS A 227 3.14 -13.32 16.33
C LYS A 227 2.88 -12.86 14.90
N LEU A 228 3.75 -13.26 13.98
CA LEU A 228 3.54 -13.01 12.54
C LEU A 228 2.35 -13.80 12.01
N LEU A 229 2.18 -15.02 12.49
CA LEU A 229 1.26 -15.96 11.90
C LEU A 229 0.39 -16.56 13.00
N SER A 230 -0.88 -16.29 12.96
CA SER A 230 -1.91 -17.00 13.71
C SER A 230 -2.37 -18.26 12.95
N ASN A 231 -3.16 -19.13 13.57
CA ASN A 231 -3.77 -20.24 12.86
C ASN A 231 -4.71 -19.77 11.73
N SER A 232 -5.25 -18.55 11.81
CA SER A 232 -6.05 -17.93 10.75
C SER A 232 -5.19 -17.53 9.55
N ASP A 233 -3.93 -17.15 9.79
CA ASP A 233 -2.98 -16.78 8.72
C ASP A 233 -2.42 -18.02 8.02
N LEU A 234 -2.42 -19.19 8.69
CA LEU A 234 -2.22 -20.48 8.04
C LEU A 234 -3.26 -20.73 6.95
N SER A 235 -4.41 -20.06 6.97
CA SER A 235 -5.39 -20.13 5.89
C SER A 235 -4.83 -19.62 4.55
N ILE A 236 -3.92 -18.66 4.57
CA ILE A 236 -3.20 -18.19 3.38
C ILE A 236 -2.23 -19.27 2.90
N PHE A 237 -1.54 -19.95 3.82
CA PHE A 237 -0.58 -21.01 3.50
C PHE A 237 -1.27 -22.37 3.26
N ASN A 238 -2.42 -22.63 3.88
CA ASN A 238 -3.32 -23.72 3.49
C ASN A 238 -3.89 -23.49 2.07
N LYS A 239 -4.05 -22.21 1.64
CA LYS A 239 -4.30 -21.90 0.23
C LYS A 239 -3.10 -22.23 -0.66
N MET A 240 -1.88 -22.17 -0.14
CA MET A 240 -0.69 -22.62 -0.86
C MET A 240 -0.56 -24.14 -0.88
N ASP A 241 -0.98 -24.88 0.15
CA ASP A 241 -1.09 -26.34 0.13
C ASP A 241 -2.17 -26.80 -0.86
N ASN A 242 -3.26 -26.01 -1.00
CA ASN A 242 -4.25 -26.19 -2.05
C ASN A 242 -3.71 -25.82 -3.44
N LEU A 243 -2.53 -25.17 -3.54
CA LEU A 243 -1.93 -24.83 -4.83
C LEU A 243 -1.58 -26.08 -5.63
N SER A 244 -1.18 -27.17 -4.98
CA SER A 244 -0.94 -28.46 -5.65
C SER A 244 -2.26 -29.03 -6.22
N SER A 245 -3.35 -28.95 -5.46
CA SER A 245 -4.68 -29.29 -5.92
C SER A 245 -5.15 -28.34 -7.03
N SER A 246 -4.83 -27.04 -6.89
CA SER A 246 -5.16 -26.02 -7.88
C SER A 246 -4.37 -26.18 -9.18
N ILE A 247 -3.16 -26.71 -9.13
CA ILE A 247 -2.36 -27.03 -10.34
C ILE A 247 -2.88 -28.27 -11.03
N ASN A 248 -3.31 -29.27 -10.28
CA ASN A 248 -4.02 -30.40 -10.88
C ASN A 248 -5.34 -29.94 -11.51
N THR A 249 -6.07 -29.06 -10.83
CA THR A 249 -7.28 -28.42 -11.38
C THR A 249 -6.94 -27.50 -12.56
N LEU A 250 -5.76 -26.83 -12.55
CA LEU A 250 -5.27 -26.05 -13.67
C LEU A 250 -4.90 -26.95 -14.87
N GLN A 251 -4.35 -28.12 -14.62
CA GLN A 251 -4.06 -29.11 -15.65
C GLN A 251 -5.33 -29.67 -16.29
N GLU A 252 -6.35 -29.97 -15.46
CA GLU A 252 -7.68 -30.31 -15.92
C GLU A 252 -8.36 -29.16 -16.65
N SER A 253 -8.18 -27.92 -16.14
CA SER A 253 -8.69 -26.71 -16.77
C SER A 253 -7.98 -26.40 -18.09
N MET A 254 -6.68 -26.66 -18.18
CA MET A 254 -5.92 -26.49 -19.43
C MET A 254 -6.30 -27.55 -20.47
N ASN A 255 -6.62 -28.78 -20.04
CA ASN A 255 -7.21 -29.79 -20.93
C ASN A 255 -8.57 -29.32 -21.46
N LYS A 256 -9.36 -28.63 -20.61
CA LYS A 256 -10.62 -27.98 -21.05
C LYS A 256 -10.35 -26.77 -21.95
N VAL A 257 -9.26 -26.03 -21.73
CA VAL A 257 -8.85 -24.93 -22.61
C VAL A 257 -8.43 -25.43 -23.97
N VAL A 258 -7.72 -26.56 -24.06
CA VAL A 258 -7.38 -27.22 -25.34
C VAL A 258 -8.66 -27.67 -26.05
N SER A 259 -9.62 -28.26 -25.32
CA SER A 259 -10.96 -28.55 -25.89
C SER A 259 -11.71 -27.27 -26.30
N GLY A 260 -11.65 -26.21 -25.46
CA GLY A 260 -12.29 -24.92 -25.74
C GLY A 260 -11.62 -24.17 -26.91
N THR A 261 -10.37 -24.51 -27.27
CA THR A 261 -9.72 -23.97 -28.47
C THR A 261 -10.35 -24.52 -29.74
N THR A 262 -10.83 -25.76 -29.69
CA THR A 262 -11.62 -26.37 -30.79
C THR A 262 -12.97 -25.65 -30.94
N ASP A 263 -13.60 -25.31 -29.80
CA ASP A 263 -14.82 -24.50 -29.78
C ASP A 263 -14.57 -23.05 -30.20
N LEU A 264 -13.39 -22.50 -29.85
CA LEU A 264 -12.94 -21.17 -30.27
C LEU A 264 -12.74 -21.11 -31.80
N LYS A 265 -12.24 -22.20 -32.41
CA LYS A 265 -12.14 -22.33 -33.85
C LYS A 265 -13.50 -22.22 -34.53
N ALA A 266 -14.48 -22.94 -34.01
CA ALA A 266 -15.88 -22.83 -34.47
C ALA A 266 -16.51 -21.46 -34.15
N GLY A 267 -16.11 -20.83 -33.00
CA GLY A 267 -16.53 -19.48 -32.63
C GLY A 267 -15.88 -18.39 -33.48
N THR A 268 -14.65 -18.60 -33.95
CA THR A 268 -13.93 -17.65 -34.82
C THR A 268 -14.60 -17.55 -36.20
N GLU A 269 -15.15 -18.65 -36.71
CA GLU A 269 -15.98 -18.62 -37.94
C GLU A 269 -17.23 -17.77 -37.75
N LYS A 270 -17.92 -17.92 -36.60
CA LYS A 270 -19.09 -17.08 -36.26
C LYS A 270 -18.70 -15.61 -36.03
N LEU A 271 -17.50 -15.38 -35.47
CA LEU A 271 -16.99 -14.03 -35.21
C LEU A 271 -16.62 -13.31 -36.52
N SER A 272 -16.18 -14.02 -37.55
CA SER A 272 -15.94 -13.46 -38.89
C SER A 272 -17.24 -12.89 -39.49
N ILE A 273 -18.36 -13.56 -39.26
CA ILE A 273 -19.68 -13.06 -39.64
C ILE A 273 -20.08 -11.87 -38.77
N GLY A 274 -19.79 -11.94 -37.46
CA GLY A 274 -20.06 -10.85 -36.51
C GLY A 274 -19.22 -9.58 -36.79
N ALA A 275 -17.98 -9.74 -37.27
CA ALA A 275 -17.11 -8.60 -37.64
C ALA A 275 -17.70 -7.80 -38.83
N SER A 276 -18.38 -8.45 -39.77
CA SER A 276 -19.12 -7.78 -40.84
C SER A 276 -20.28 -6.92 -40.28
N THR A 277 -20.93 -7.42 -39.24
CA THR A 277 -22.02 -6.69 -38.56
C THR A 277 -21.46 -5.53 -37.73
N LEU A 278 -20.28 -5.72 -37.14
CA LEU A 278 -19.60 -4.71 -36.34
C LEU A 278 -19.21 -3.48 -37.18
N THR A 279 -18.85 -3.68 -38.45
CA THR A 279 -18.53 -2.60 -39.40
C THR A 279 -19.72 -1.62 -39.55
N SER A 280 -20.94 -2.13 -39.61
CA SER A 280 -22.12 -1.26 -39.66
C SER A 280 -22.40 -0.55 -38.32
N LYS A 281 -21.99 -1.14 -37.19
CA LYS A 281 -22.13 -0.50 -35.88
C LYS A 281 -21.12 0.63 -35.65
N TYR A 282 -19.97 0.61 -36.30
CA TYR A 282 -19.03 1.74 -36.24
C TYR A 282 -19.58 3.00 -36.87
N THR A 283 -20.40 2.86 -37.91
CA THR A 283 -21.13 4.03 -38.49
C THR A 283 -22.06 4.67 -37.47
N GLU A 284 -22.71 3.88 -36.61
CA GLU A 284 -23.54 4.41 -35.53
C GLU A 284 -22.71 5.12 -34.45
N ILE A 285 -21.54 4.55 -34.09
CA ILE A 285 -20.60 5.14 -33.12
C ILE A 285 -20.03 6.45 -33.65
N LEU A 286 -19.70 6.53 -34.96
CA LEU A 286 -19.27 7.77 -35.60
C LEU A 286 -20.34 8.85 -35.47
N GLY A 287 -21.62 8.50 -35.68
CA GLY A 287 -22.75 9.42 -35.41
C GLY A 287 -22.87 9.85 -33.95
N GLY A 288 -22.52 8.96 -33.00
CA GLY A 288 -22.43 9.25 -31.57
C GLY A 288 -21.28 10.21 -31.22
N ILE A 289 -20.12 10.00 -31.84
CA ILE A 289 -18.94 10.88 -31.68
C ILE A 289 -19.24 12.28 -32.21
N ASP A 290 -19.95 12.40 -33.36
CA ASP A 290 -20.36 13.71 -33.91
C ASP A 290 -21.33 14.45 -32.98
N LYS A 291 -22.22 13.72 -32.29
CA LYS A 291 -23.08 14.30 -31.25
C LYS A 291 -22.27 14.72 -30.01
N LEU A 292 -21.33 13.91 -29.60
CA LEU A 292 -20.45 14.22 -28.47
C LEU A 292 -19.55 15.41 -28.79
N LYS A 293 -19.03 15.50 -30.02
CA LYS A 293 -18.30 16.66 -30.52
C LYS A 293 -19.12 17.94 -30.45
N SER A 294 -20.40 17.85 -30.86
CA SER A 294 -21.33 18.97 -30.72
C SER A 294 -21.56 19.35 -29.25
N GLY A 295 -21.67 18.35 -28.35
CA GLY A 295 -21.75 18.55 -26.91
C GLY A 295 -20.47 19.18 -26.33
N THR A 296 -19.32 18.82 -26.87
CA THR A 296 -18.01 19.37 -26.46
C THR A 296 -17.87 20.83 -26.91
N VAL A 297 -18.37 21.17 -28.12
CA VAL A 297 -18.41 22.56 -28.58
C VAL A 297 -19.31 23.41 -27.67
N ASN A 298 -20.46 22.87 -27.25
CA ASN A 298 -21.33 23.54 -26.29
C ASN A 298 -20.68 23.66 -24.92
N LEU A 299 -19.97 22.63 -24.48
CA LEU A 299 -19.16 22.65 -23.25
C LEU A 299 -18.01 23.67 -23.35
N THR A 300 -17.34 23.77 -24.52
CA THR A 300 -16.32 24.79 -24.79
C THR A 300 -16.92 26.19 -24.67
N THR A 301 -18.08 26.40 -25.23
CA THR A 301 -18.80 27.70 -25.12
C THR A 301 -19.19 27.98 -23.67
N GLY A 302 -19.66 26.97 -22.92
CA GLY A 302 -19.94 27.11 -21.49
C GLY A 302 -18.68 27.38 -20.69
N ILE A 303 -17.59 26.71 -21.05
CA ILE A 303 -16.26 26.92 -20.51
C ILE A 303 -15.74 28.32 -20.83
N GLU A 304 -15.91 28.82 -22.07
CA GLU A 304 -15.56 30.20 -22.45
C GLU A 304 -16.28 31.23 -21.61
N GLN A 305 -17.57 31.01 -21.34
CA GLN A 305 -18.35 31.85 -20.43
C GLN A 305 -17.83 31.77 -18.98
N ILE A 306 -17.39 30.61 -18.56
CA ILE A 306 -16.77 30.43 -17.22
C ILE A 306 -15.37 31.05 -17.20
N ILE A 307 -14.56 30.98 -18.27
CA ILE A 307 -13.26 31.66 -18.42
C ILE A 307 -13.37 33.15 -18.28
N ALA A 308 -14.32 33.75 -19.06
CA ALA A 308 -14.52 35.17 -18.99
C ALA A 308 -14.68 35.62 -17.54
N ASN A 309 -15.36 34.92 -16.73
CA ASN A 309 -15.62 35.30 -15.35
C ASN A 309 -14.39 35.12 -14.39
N LEU A 310 -13.46 34.20 -14.64
CA LEU A 310 -12.29 33.98 -13.79
C LEU A 310 -11.14 34.99 -13.94
N GLU A 311 -11.08 35.69 -15.09
CA GLU A 311 -10.03 36.69 -15.27
C GLU A 311 -10.20 37.97 -14.45
N ALA A 312 -11.45 38.41 -14.21
CA ALA A 312 -11.69 39.57 -13.35
C ALA A 312 -11.33 39.28 -11.88
N VAL A 313 -11.55 38.05 -11.34
CA VAL A 313 -11.04 37.67 -10.00
C VAL A 313 -9.56 37.77 -9.91
N LYS A 314 -8.87 37.30 -10.96
CA LYS A 314 -7.41 37.42 -11.02
C LYS A 314 -6.99 38.89 -10.90
N GLU A 315 -7.69 39.80 -11.59
CA GLU A 315 -7.42 41.22 -11.48
C GLU A 315 -7.81 41.80 -10.12
N GLN A 316 -8.96 41.42 -9.56
CA GLN A 316 -9.35 41.82 -8.20
C GLN A 316 -8.43 41.24 -7.13
N LEU A 317 -8.03 39.99 -7.25
CA LEU A 317 -7.04 39.38 -6.37
C LEU A 317 -5.66 39.99 -6.52
N LEU A 318 -5.27 40.40 -7.71
CA LEU A 318 -4.04 41.15 -7.95
C LEU A 318 -4.10 42.56 -7.34
N ALA A 319 -5.28 43.17 -7.33
CA ALA A 319 -5.51 44.48 -6.71
C ALA A 319 -5.57 44.41 -5.17
N GLU A 320 -6.10 43.33 -4.61
CA GLU A 320 -6.21 43.14 -3.15
C GLU A 320 -5.04 42.35 -2.53
N GLN A 321 -4.24 41.66 -3.33
CA GLN A 321 -3.23 40.72 -2.85
C GLN A 321 -1.83 41.02 -3.38
N THR A 322 -0.95 41.14 -2.45
CA THR A 322 0.50 41.17 -2.71
C THR A 322 1.11 39.77 -2.85
N SER A 323 0.30 38.69 -2.76
CA SER A 323 0.80 37.32 -2.79
C SER A 323 0.48 36.64 -4.13
N SER A 324 1.50 36.42 -4.91
CA SER A 324 1.47 35.61 -6.14
C SER A 324 1.05 34.15 -5.90
N GLU A 325 1.11 33.71 -4.66
CA GLU A 325 0.86 32.33 -4.23
C GLU A 325 -0.61 31.93 -4.27
N ALA A 326 -1.52 32.87 -3.91
CA ALA A 326 -2.96 32.65 -3.97
C ALA A 326 -3.47 32.53 -5.42
N ILE A 327 -2.85 33.30 -6.32
CA ILE A 327 -3.15 33.28 -7.76
C ILE A 327 -2.69 31.95 -8.38
N ALA A 328 -1.46 31.50 -8.05
CA ALA A 328 -0.93 30.23 -8.52
C ALA A 328 -1.76 29.03 -8.01
N GLN A 329 -2.29 29.12 -6.80
CA GLN A 329 -3.19 28.08 -6.24
C GLN A 329 -4.54 28.03 -6.97
N ALA A 330 -5.11 29.17 -7.32
CA ALA A 330 -6.38 29.23 -8.08
C ALA A 330 -6.24 28.65 -9.50
N GLU A 331 -5.10 28.90 -10.14
CA GLU A 331 -4.79 28.38 -11.47
C GLU A 331 -4.57 26.85 -11.45
N SER A 332 -3.88 26.34 -10.43
CA SER A 332 -3.70 24.90 -10.23
C SER A 332 -5.02 24.16 -10.01
N LEU A 333 -5.95 24.76 -9.26
CA LEU A 333 -7.28 24.21 -9.04
C LEU A 333 -8.06 24.04 -10.35
N LYS A 334 -8.01 25.03 -11.22
CA LYS A 334 -8.63 25.06 -12.52
C LYS A 334 -8.17 23.90 -13.43
N GLN A 335 -6.87 23.74 -13.55
CA GLN A 335 -6.29 22.68 -14.37
C GLN A 335 -6.66 21.28 -13.84
N LEU A 336 -6.61 21.12 -12.51
CA LEU A 336 -6.99 19.88 -11.85
C LEU A 336 -8.46 19.53 -12.05
N GLN A 337 -9.37 20.51 -11.94
CA GLN A 337 -10.81 20.30 -12.13
C GLN A 337 -11.15 19.90 -13.56
N ALA A 338 -10.59 20.60 -14.54
CA ALA A 338 -10.81 20.29 -15.95
C ALA A 338 -10.29 18.90 -16.31
N SER A 339 -9.12 18.53 -15.80
CA SER A 339 -8.53 17.22 -16.00
C SER A 339 -9.40 16.12 -15.39
N ASN A 340 -9.85 16.29 -14.15
CA ASN A 340 -10.71 15.33 -13.46
C ASN A 340 -12.05 15.12 -14.19
N THR A 341 -12.69 16.20 -14.62
CA THR A 341 -13.98 16.11 -15.31
C THR A 341 -13.85 15.34 -16.63
N LYS A 342 -12.81 15.64 -17.41
CA LYS A 342 -12.54 14.95 -18.68
C LYS A 342 -12.26 13.47 -18.47
N MET A 343 -11.42 13.18 -17.48
CA MET A 343 -11.05 11.82 -17.14
C MET A 343 -12.25 11.03 -16.62
N LEU A 344 -13.06 11.64 -15.75
CA LEU A 344 -14.25 11.00 -15.19
C LEU A 344 -15.27 10.66 -16.27
N THR A 345 -15.47 11.55 -17.25
CA THR A 345 -16.39 11.30 -18.37
C THR A 345 -15.91 10.14 -19.23
N LYS A 346 -14.62 10.13 -19.61
CA LYS A 346 -14.02 9.01 -20.33
C LYS A 346 -14.15 7.70 -19.55
N LEU A 347 -13.89 7.77 -18.25
CA LEU A 347 -13.94 6.62 -17.37
C LEU A 347 -15.35 6.04 -17.27
N LYS A 348 -16.36 6.86 -17.04
CA LYS A 348 -17.75 6.41 -16.97
C LYS A 348 -18.19 5.73 -18.27
N THR A 349 -17.73 6.22 -19.42
CA THR A 349 -18.01 5.59 -20.71
C THR A 349 -17.38 4.21 -20.84
N ILE A 350 -16.11 4.06 -20.45
CA ILE A 350 -15.37 2.78 -20.51
C ILE A 350 -15.98 1.74 -19.57
N PHE A 351 -16.44 2.18 -18.40
CA PHE A 351 -17.04 1.29 -17.39
C PHE A 351 -18.58 1.22 -17.48
N ASN A 352 -19.18 1.63 -18.60
CA ASN A 352 -20.62 1.64 -18.82
C ASN A 352 -21.43 2.32 -17.69
N ASN A 353 -20.86 3.31 -17.02
CA ASN A 353 -21.41 3.97 -15.83
C ASN A 353 -21.57 3.07 -14.59
N ASP A 354 -20.91 1.93 -14.55
CA ASP A 354 -20.91 1.04 -13.38
C ASP A 354 -19.87 1.50 -12.35
N GLU A 355 -20.35 2.11 -11.26
CA GLU A 355 -19.49 2.60 -10.18
C GLU A 355 -18.79 1.46 -9.41
N GLY A 356 -19.42 0.28 -9.37
CA GLY A 356 -18.83 -0.92 -8.74
C GLY A 356 -17.60 -1.40 -9.52
N ARG A 357 -17.67 -1.40 -10.84
CA ARG A 357 -16.52 -1.74 -11.70
C ARG A 357 -15.40 -0.70 -11.60
N ILE A 358 -15.74 0.57 -11.52
CA ILE A 358 -14.76 1.66 -11.29
C ILE A 358 -14.03 1.44 -9.97
N LEU A 359 -14.74 1.08 -8.91
CA LEU A 359 -14.13 0.81 -7.60
C LEU A 359 -13.21 -0.43 -7.63
N ASN A 360 -13.64 -1.49 -8.32
CA ASN A 360 -12.83 -2.70 -8.49
C ASN A 360 -11.55 -2.43 -9.31
N ALA A 361 -11.66 -1.62 -10.36
CA ALA A 361 -10.52 -1.20 -11.16
C ALA A 361 -9.47 -0.42 -10.35
N LYS A 362 -9.93 0.46 -9.46
CA LYS A 362 -9.04 1.17 -8.53
C LYS A 362 -8.28 0.24 -7.59
N LYS A 363 -8.98 -0.74 -7.01
CA LYS A 363 -8.33 -1.76 -6.15
C LYS A 363 -7.27 -2.53 -6.93
N ALA A 364 -7.62 -2.99 -8.12
CA ALA A 364 -6.70 -3.71 -9.00
C ALA A 364 -5.46 -2.86 -9.35
N ALA A 365 -5.62 -1.57 -9.63
CA ALA A 365 -4.51 -0.67 -9.93
C ALA A 365 -3.51 -0.57 -8.77
N VAL A 366 -3.99 -0.54 -7.54
CA VAL A 366 -3.16 -0.49 -6.32
C VAL A 366 -2.50 -1.84 -6.06
N GLU A 367 -3.27 -2.92 -6.11
CA GLU A 367 -2.81 -4.27 -5.81
C GLU A 367 -1.77 -4.78 -6.84
N CYS A 368 -1.88 -4.32 -8.08
CA CYS A 368 -0.93 -4.64 -9.16
C CYS A 368 0.27 -3.67 -9.25
N ASN A 369 0.37 -2.68 -8.37
CA ASN A 369 1.46 -1.68 -8.40
C ASN A 369 1.61 -0.94 -9.74
N LEU A 370 0.52 -0.50 -10.34
CA LEU A 370 0.47 0.13 -11.67
C LEU A 370 1.50 1.25 -11.89
N THR A 371 1.91 1.95 -10.82
CA THR A 371 2.84 3.08 -10.91
C THR A 371 4.31 2.70 -10.78
N THR A 372 4.63 1.50 -10.31
CA THR A 372 6.00 1.08 -9.96
C THR A 372 6.47 -0.18 -10.67
N GLU A 373 5.53 -0.98 -11.20
CA GLU A 373 5.86 -2.17 -11.99
C GLU A 373 6.30 -1.73 -13.40
N THR A 374 7.52 -2.08 -13.77
CA THR A 374 8.12 -1.77 -15.08
C THR A 374 7.94 -2.87 -16.10
N ASP A 375 7.53 -4.05 -15.66
CA ASP A 375 7.22 -5.19 -16.53
C ASP A 375 5.75 -5.10 -16.98
N GLU A 376 5.55 -4.62 -18.19
CA GLU A 376 4.21 -4.44 -18.78
C GLU A 376 3.43 -5.76 -18.89
N GLN A 377 4.10 -6.89 -19.11
CA GLN A 377 3.44 -8.19 -19.20
C GLN A 377 2.95 -8.66 -17.84
N LYS A 378 3.79 -8.55 -16.82
CA LYS A 378 3.45 -8.91 -15.46
C LYS A 378 2.33 -8.01 -14.92
N LEU A 379 2.39 -6.73 -15.21
CA LEU A 379 1.34 -5.78 -14.89
C LEU A 379 0.02 -6.14 -15.58
N GLY A 380 0.06 -6.41 -16.88
CA GLY A 380 -1.11 -6.81 -17.66
C GLY A 380 -1.78 -8.08 -17.11
N ILE A 381 -1.00 -9.10 -16.79
CA ILE A 381 -1.50 -10.36 -16.20
C ILE A 381 -2.16 -10.11 -14.85
N CYS A 382 -1.54 -9.31 -13.99
CA CYS A 382 -2.10 -8.97 -12.70
C CYS A 382 -3.48 -8.29 -12.86
N LEU A 383 -3.59 -7.29 -13.72
CA LEU A 383 -4.82 -6.53 -13.93
C LEU A 383 -5.94 -7.39 -14.54
N ILE A 384 -5.60 -8.29 -15.45
CA ILE A 384 -6.55 -9.24 -16.04
C ILE A 384 -7.06 -10.25 -14.99
N THR A 385 -6.21 -10.70 -14.07
CA THR A 385 -6.62 -11.60 -12.98
C THR A 385 -7.61 -10.93 -12.01
N HIS A 386 -7.61 -9.61 -11.94
CA HIS A 386 -8.63 -8.83 -11.23
C HIS A 386 -9.92 -8.59 -12.04
N GLY A 387 -10.04 -9.22 -13.19
CA GLY A 387 -11.25 -9.19 -14.02
C GLY A 387 -11.42 -7.93 -14.85
N LEU A 388 -10.34 -7.20 -15.11
CA LEU A 388 -10.37 -6.02 -15.95
C LEU A 388 -10.25 -6.38 -17.44
N THR A 389 -11.05 -5.70 -18.26
CA THR A 389 -10.93 -5.77 -19.72
C THR A 389 -9.74 -4.92 -20.21
N THR A 390 -9.33 -5.14 -21.46
CA THR A 390 -8.23 -4.37 -22.07
C THR A 390 -8.55 -2.87 -22.12
N GLU A 391 -9.78 -2.51 -22.39
CA GLU A 391 -10.24 -1.12 -22.38
C GLU A 391 -10.20 -0.53 -20.97
N GLU A 392 -10.61 -1.31 -19.97
CA GLU A 392 -10.57 -0.91 -18.56
C GLU A 392 -9.12 -0.73 -18.07
N ILE A 393 -8.21 -1.61 -18.49
CA ILE A 393 -6.76 -1.49 -18.21
C ILE A 393 -6.20 -0.20 -18.79
N SER A 394 -6.57 0.14 -20.03
CA SER A 394 -6.14 1.39 -20.66
C SER A 394 -6.67 2.65 -19.94
N ALA A 395 -7.74 2.48 -19.16
CA ALA A 395 -8.35 3.55 -18.37
C ALA A 395 -7.71 3.75 -16.98
N LEU A 396 -6.94 2.78 -16.49
CA LEU A 396 -6.34 2.80 -15.14
C LEU A 396 -5.43 4.01 -14.86
N PRO A 397 -4.56 4.48 -15.81
CA PRO A 397 -3.77 5.68 -15.59
C PRO A 397 -4.63 6.93 -15.31
N TYR A 398 -5.80 7.02 -15.97
CA TYR A 398 -6.74 8.11 -15.75
C TYR A 398 -7.42 8.00 -14.38
N LEU A 399 -7.65 6.78 -13.89
CA LEU A 399 -8.22 6.51 -12.58
C LEU A 399 -7.30 7.02 -11.46
N LEU A 400 -6.03 6.69 -11.52
CA LEU A 400 -5.00 7.14 -10.56
C LEU A 400 -4.80 8.67 -10.63
N LEU A 401 -4.80 9.22 -11.83
CA LEU A 401 -4.65 10.66 -12.02
C LEU A 401 -5.85 11.44 -11.47
N ILE A 402 -7.08 10.90 -11.62
CA ILE A 402 -8.30 11.47 -11.00
C ILE A 402 -8.19 11.48 -9.48
N GLU A 403 -7.67 10.44 -8.89
CA GLU A 403 -7.54 10.32 -7.43
C GLU A 403 -6.54 11.30 -6.85
N ASN A 404 -5.35 11.41 -7.46
CA ASN A 404 -4.34 12.40 -7.11
C ASN A 404 -4.86 13.84 -7.29
N ASN A 405 -5.53 14.11 -8.40
CA ASN A 405 -6.15 15.40 -8.67
C ASN A 405 -7.27 15.70 -7.66
N SER A 406 -8.08 14.71 -7.28
CA SER A 406 -9.15 14.87 -6.28
C SER A 406 -8.60 15.29 -4.91
N THR A 407 -7.51 14.67 -4.48
CA THR A 407 -6.84 15.02 -3.21
C THR A 407 -6.27 16.43 -3.24
N ALA A 408 -5.63 16.79 -4.35
CA ALA A 408 -5.11 18.15 -4.55
C ALA A 408 -6.23 19.20 -4.58
N ILE A 409 -7.34 18.88 -5.25
CA ILE A 409 -8.54 19.73 -5.30
C ILE A 409 -9.12 19.95 -3.90
N THR A 410 -9.23 18.88 -3.08
CA THR A 410 -9.77 18.98 -1.72
C THR A 410 -8.90 19.86 -0.84
N THR A 411 -7.58 19.68 -0.93
CA THR A 411 -6.62 20.50 -0.17
C THR A 411 -6.68 21.97 -0.56
N LEU A 412 -6.78 22.25 -1.85
CA LEU A 412 -6.90 23.61 -2.37
C LEU A 412 -8.26 24.26 -2.03
N ASN A 413 -9.35 23.50 -2.10
CA ASN A 413 -10.68 23.99 -1.68
C ASN A 413 -10.71 24.33 -0.18
N ASN A 414 -10.08 23.54 0.68
CA ASN A 414 -9.98 23.85 2.10
C ASN A 414 -9.17 25.13 2.37
N LYS A 415 -8.14 25.40 1.59
CA LYS A 415 -7.39 26.67 1.63
C LYS A 415 -8.23 27.84 1.12
N LEU A 416 -8.98 27.63 0.04
CA LEU A 416 -9.88 28.63 -0.56
C LEU A 416 -11.09 28.94 0.35
N THR A 417 -11.62 27.93 1.06
CA THR A 417 -12.74 28.10 2.00
C THR A 417 -12.36 28.98 3.20
N LYS A 418 -11.10 28.95 3.62
CA LYS A 418 -10.57 29.88 4.63
C LYS A 418 -10.52 31.34 4.17
N SER A 419 -10.55 31.55 2.90
CA SER A 419 -10.65 32.88 2.28
C SER A 419 -12.08 33.18 1.79
N ALA A 420 -13.11 32.58 2.43
CA ALA A 420 -14.49 32.49 1.91
C ALA A 420 -15.18 33.83 1.64
N THR A 421 -14.79 34.90 2.31
CA THR A 421 -15.24 36.28 1.97
C THR A 421 -14.60 36.77 0.68
N THR A 422 -13.37 36.40 0.43
CA THR A 422 -12.68 36.66 -0.84
C THR A 422 -13.21 35.75 -1.95
N ILE A 423 -13.56 34.49 -1.64
CA ILE A 423 -14.02 33.48 -2.60
C ILE A 423 -15.42 33.76 -3.15
N ASN A 424 -16.33 34.41 -2.42
CA ASN A 424 -17.63 34.83 -3.03
C ASN A 424 -17.44 35.93 -4.10
N SER A 425 -16.49 36.80 -3.89
CA SER A 425 -15.98 37.67 -4.98
C SER A 425 -15.23 36.83 -6.02
N MET A 426 -14.45 35.85 -5.58
CA MET A 426 -13.66 34.96 -6.41
C MET A 426 -14.47 33.95 -7.22
N ILE A 427 -15.60 33.45 -6.72
CA ILE A 427 -16.52 32.57 -7.48
C ILE A 427 -17.13 33.30 -8.69
N GLN A 428 -17.41 34.59 -8.54
CA GLN A 428 -17.83 35.39 -9.67
C GLN A 428 -16.74 35.51 -10.71
N THR A 429 -15.52 35.49 -10.27
CA THR A 429 -14.32 35.57 -11.07
C THR A 429 -13.82 34.18 -11.49
N LEU A 430 -14.21 33.06 -10.78
CA LEU A 430 -13.92 31.70 -11.22
C LEU A 430 -14.51 31.39 -12.62
N LYS A 431 -15.47 32.20 -13.07
CA LYS A 431 -15.99 32.21 -14.43
C LYS A 431 -14.91 32.48 -15.48
N GLU A 432 -13.90 33.21 -15.10
CA GLU A 432 -12.94 33.77 -16.08
C GLU A 432 -11.71 32.90 -16.24
N ALA A 433 -11.45 31.99 -15.28
CA ALA A 433 -10.25 31.14 -15.29
C ALA A 433 -10.32 29.91 -16.20
N LEU A 434 -11.26 29.89 -17.09
CA LEU A 434 -11.52 28.76 -17.97
C LEU A 434 -10.87 28.86 -19.37
N GLU A 435 -10.03 29.89 -19.66
CA GLU A 435 -9.37 29.87 -20.96
C GLU A 435 -8.47 28.66 -21.16
N ALA A 436 -7.85 28.13 -20.08
CA ALA A 436 -7.14 26.85 -20.20
C ALA A 436 -8.09 25.64 -20.32
N ALA A 437 -9.32 25.73 -19.77
CA ALA A 437 -10.33 24.72 -20.03
C ALA A 437 -10.84 24.80 -21.48
N LYS A 438 -10.80 25.99 -22.11
CA LYS A 438 -11.03 26.18 -23.54
C LYS A 438 -10.01 25.43 -24.38
N ASP A 439 -8.72 25.62 -24.06
CA ASP A 439 -7.65 24.87 -24.71
C ASP A 439 -7.79 23.37 -24.45
N GLY A 440 -8.24 23.02 -23.24
CA GLY A 440 -8.59 21.66 -22.89
C GLY A 440 -9.80 21.13 -23.66
N SER A 441 -10.83 21.96 -23.86
CA SER A 441 -12.02 21.60 -24.64
C SER A 441 -11.74 21.61 -26.15
N LEU A 442 -10.84 22.49 -26.60
CA LEU A 442 -10.27 22.43 -27.96
C LEU A 442 -9.39 21.18 -28.11
N GLY A 443 -8.62 20.82 -27.08
CA GLY A 443 -7.89 19.55 -26.99
C GLY A 443 -8.84 18.34 -26.98
N LEU A 444 -9.99 18.44 -26.29
CA LEU A 444 -11.01 17.38 -26.34
C LEU A 444 -11.68 17.32 -27.72
N THR A 445 -11.91 18.46 -28.37
CA THR A 445 -12.44 18.48 -29.76
C THR A 445 -11.40 17.87 -30.72
N ALA A 446 -10.12 18.19 -30.55
CA ALA A 446 -9.03 17.53 -31.26
C ALA A 446 -8.93 16.04 -30.92
N GLY A 447 -9.08 15.67 -29.64
CA GLY A 447 -9.12 14.26 -29.21
C GLY A 447 -10.36 13.51 -29.72
N LEU A 448 -11.49 14.19 -29.90
CA LEU A 448 -12.67 13.62 -30.56
C LEU A 448 -12.48 13.49 -32.09
N ASP A 449 -11.70 14.37 -32.70
CA ASP A 449 -11.29 14.22 -34.09
C ASP A 449 -10.29 13.08 -34.27
N GLU A 450 -9.36 12.93 -33.31
CA GLU A 450 -8.48 11.75 -33.24
C GLU A 450 -9.26 10.47 -32.95
N LEU A 451 -10.26 10.52 -32.05
CA LEU A 451 -11.16 9.41 -31.77
C LEU A 451 -12.01 9.08 -33.02
N LYS A 452 -12.51 10.09 -33.75
CA LYS A 452 -13.22 9.90 -35.02
C LYS A 452 -12.32 9.24 -36.07
N ASN A 453 -11.09 9.71 -36.17
CA ASN A 453 -10.08 9.09 -37.01
C ASN A 453 -9.76 7.67 -36.53
N GLY A 454 -9.67 7.46 -35.23
CA GLY A 454 -9.46 6.15 -34.60
C GLY A 454 -10.63 5.19 -34.87
N VAL A 455 -11.87 5.67 -34.78
CA VAL A 455 -13.07 4.86 -35.09
C VAL A 455 -13.19 4.60 -36.59
N THR A 456 -12.78 5.53 -37.45
CA THR A 456 -12.71 5.32 -38.91
C THR A 456 -11.62 4.29 -39.25
N LEU A 457 -10.50 4.32 -38.50
CA LEU A 457 -9.47 3.27 -38.57
C LEU A 457 -10.00 1.94 -38.04
N LEU A 458 -10.83 1.96 -36.99
CA LEU A 458 -11.51 0.78 -36.44
C LEU A 458 -12.54 0.20 -37.43
N GLU A 459 -13.25 1.05 -38.18
CA GLU A 459 -14.15 0.62 -39.26
C GLU A 459 -13.35 -0.08 -40.39
N SER A 460 -12.22 0.51 -40.77
CA SER A 460 -11.28 -0.11 -41.72
C SER A 460 -10.64 -1.37 -41.11
N GLY A 461 -10.19 -1.32 -39.85
CA GLY A 461 -9.63 -2.43 -39.09
C GLY A 461 -10.64 -3.56 -38.84
N SER A 462 -11.95 -3.24 -38.74
CA SER A 462 -13.01 -4.26 -38.66
C SER A 462 -13.17 -5.02 -39.98
N LYS A 463 -12.92 -4.37 -41.08
CA LYS A 463 -12.89 -4.98 -42.41
C LYS A 463 -11.64 -5.86 -42.60
N GLU A 464 -10.52 -5.38 -42.06
CA GLU A 464 -9.27 -6.15 -41.96
C GLU A 464 -9.38 -7.27 -40.92
N LEU A 465 -10.16 -7.06 -39.83
CA LEU A 465 -10.45 -8.07 -38.84
C LEU A 465 -11.19 -9.27 -39.43
N SER A 466 -12.15 -9.04 -40.32
CA SER A 466 -12.81 -10.14 -41.05
C SER A 466 -11.81 -10.95 -41.88
N THR A 467 -10.83 -10.25 -42.47
CA THR A 467 -9.72 -10.88 -43.21
C THR A 467 -8.71 -11.53 -42.25
N GLY A 468 -8.41 -10.85 -41.14
CA GLY A 468 -7.53 -11.34 -40.07
C GLY A 468 -8.12 -12.53 -39.29
N LEU A 469 -9.45 -12.60 -39.16
CA LEU A 469 -10.14 -13.74 -38.55
C LEU A 469 -10.00 -15.03 -39.41
N ASN A 470 -9.90 -14.89 -40.73
CA ASN A 470 -9.54 -16.03 -41.58
C ASN A 470 -8.07 -16.46 -41.36
N SER A 471 -7.19 -15.49 -41.06
CA SER A 471 -5.81 -15.78 -40.66
C SER A 471 -5.74 -16.29 -39.21
N ALA A 472 -6.63 -15.82 -38.31
CA ALA A 472 -6.76 -16.31 -36.95
C ALA A 472 -7.27 -17.75 -36.86
N LEU A 473 -8.02 -18.22 -37.88
CA LEU A 473 -8.41 -19.62 -37.99
C LEU A 473 -7.18 -20.54 -38.23
N THR A 474 -6.21 -20.03 -38.96
CA THR A 474 -4.89 -20.68 -39.11
C THR A 474 -4.09 -20.56 -37.81
N GLY A 475 -4.17 -19.40 -37.15
CA GLY A 475 -3.51 -19.12 -35.86
C GLY A 475 -4.11 -19.92 -34.69
N THR A 476 -5.42 -20.23 -34.70
CA THR A 476 -6.03 -21.10 -33.67
C THR A 476 -5.55 -22.55 -33.78
N THR A 477 -5.21 -23.01 -34.96
CA THR A 477 -4.54 -24.33 -35.14
C THR A 477 -3.13 -24.30 -34.54
N ALA A 478 -2.36 -23.22 -34.80
CA ALA A 478 -1.05 -23.04 -34.20
C ALA A 478 -1.14 -22.79 -32.68
N LEU A 479 -2.24 -22.16 -32.22
CA LEU A 479 -2.52 -21.97 -30.79
C LEU A 479 -2.84 -23.31 -30.09
N GLU A 480 -3.58 -24.18 -30.74
CA GLU A 480 -3.89 -25.53 -30.26
C GLU A 480 -2.59 -26.35 -30.09
N GLU A 481 -1.66 -26.24 -31.05
CA GLU A 481 -0.32 -26.83 -30.94
C GLU A 481 0.52 -26.17 -29.86
N GLY A 482 0.46 -24.82 -29.75
CA GLY A 482 1.15 -24.04 -28.72
C GLY A 482 0.63 -24.31 -27.30
N LEU A 483 -0.68 -24.43 -27.12
CA LEU A 483 -1.33 -24.76 -25.84
C LEU A 483 -1.00 -26.21 -25.42
N THR A 484 -0.91 -27.14 -26.39
CA THR A 484 -0.45 -28.49 -26.11
C THR A 484 1.00 -28.50 -25.63
N LYS A 485 1.83 -27.61 -26.18
CA LYS A 485 3.23 -27.43 -25.76
C LYS A 485 3.32 -26.73 -24.39
N ILE A 486 2.48 -25.71 -24.11
CA ILE A 486 2.37 -25.05 -22.80
C ILE A 486 1.89 -26.04 -21.75
N ASN A 487 0.92 -26.90 -22.10
CA ASN A 487 0.43 -27.92 -21.19
C ASN A 487 1.54 -28.93 -20.83
N LYS A 488 2.32 -29.36 -21.80
CA LYS A 488 3.43 -30.31 -21.58
C LYS A 488 4.65 -29.69 -20.89
N GLU A 489 5.05 -28.47 -21.29
CA GLU A 489 6.31 -27.87 -20.84
C GLU A 489 6.12 -26.80 -19.75
N GLY A 490 4.98 -26.10 -19.73
CA GLY A 490 4.67 -25.05 -18.76
C GLY A 490 4.09 -25.62 -17.45
N ILE A 491 3.05 -26.44 -17.57
CA ILE A 491 2.35 -26.99 -16.40
C ILE A 491 3.21 -28.06 -15.71
N ASN A 492 4.00 -28.84 -16.45
CA ASN A 492 4.98 -29.75 -15.84
C ASN A 492 6.07 -28.99 -15.06
N LYS A 493 6.48 -27.80 -15.55
CA LYS A 493 7.36 -26.92 -14.76
C LYS A 493 6.63 -26.35 -13.53
N LEU A 494 5.37 -25.95 -13.69
CA LEU A 494 4.55 -25.50 -12.56
C LEU A 494 4.37 -26.61 -11.52
N SER A 495 4.19 -27.85 -11.94
CA SER A 495 4.14 -29.03 -11.04
C SER A 495 5.48 -29.23 -10.32
N SER A 496 6.60 -28.98 -10.96
CA SER A 496 7.91 -29.00 -10.27
C SER A 496 8.05 -27.85 -9.27
N TYR A 497 7.45 -26.68 -9.54
CA TYR A 497 7.36 -25.58 -8.58
C TYR A 497 6.43 -25.87 -7.39
N THR A 498 5.38 -26.70 -7.57
CA THR A 498 4.51 -27.08 -6.45
C THR A 498 5.19 -27.95 -5.42
N ASN A 499 6.10 -28.82 -5.82
CA ASN A 499 6.95 -29.54 -4.88
C ASN A 499 7.83 -28.58 -4.08
N THR A 500 8.31 -27.52 -4.71
CA THR A 500 9.02 -26.43 -4.04
C THR A 500 8.10 -25.66 -3.08
N VAL A 501 6.87 -25.38 -3.50
CA VAL A 501 5.86 -24.69 -2.66
C VAL A 501 5.43 -25.55 -1.48
N SER A 502 5.30 -26.85 -1.64
CA SER A 502 5.03 -27.78 -0.52
C SER A 502 6.16 -27.76 0.52
N ASN A 503 7.42 -27.65 0.07
CA ASN A 503 8.55 -27.40 0.96
C ASN A 503 8.43 -26.07 1.71
N TYR A 504 7.93 -25.01 1.04
CA TYR A 504 7.70 -23.72 1.69
C TYR A 504 6.56 -23.80 2.71
N SER A 505 5.49 -24.53 2.41
CA SER A 505 4.37 -24.76 3.33
C SER A 505 4.84 -25.42 4.63
N SER A 506 5.68 -26.45 4.54
CA SER A 506 6.25 -27.11 5.72
C SER A 506 7.11 -26.16 6.54
N LYS A 507 7.93 -25.31 5.89
CA LYS A 507 8.74 -24.29 6.55
C LYS A 507 7.88 -23.26 7.28
N VAL A 508 6.78 -22.84 6.67
CA VAL A 508 5.85 -21.88 7.27
C VAL A 508 5.12 -22.48 8.47
N LYS A 509 4.71 -23.74 8.40
CA LYS A 509 4.11 -24.46 9.55
C LYS A 509 5.09 -24.52 10.72
N SER A 510 6.38 -24.75 10.44
CA SER A 510 7.44 -24.71 11.46
C SER A 510 7.61 -23.31 12.05
N LEU A 511 7.51 -22.25 11.22
CA LEU A 511 7.57 -20.86 11.70
C LEU A 511 6.40 -20.53 12.62
N VAL A 512 5.18 -20.98 12.29
CA VAL A 512 4.00 -20.81 13.17
C VAL A 512 4.22 -21.50 14.51
N LYS A 513 4.80 -22.70 14.49
CA LYS A 513 5.12 -23.42 15.70
C LYS A 513 6.18 -22.67 16.53
N LEU A 514 7.24 -22.23 15.88
CA LEU A 514 8.29 -21.42 16.50
C LEU A 514 7.76 -20.11 17.08
N SER A 515 6.83 -19.45 16.39
CA SER A 515 6.13 -18.26 16.89
C SER A 515 5.35 -18.53 18.17
N LYS A 516 4.70 -19.68 18.26
CA LYS A 516 3.94 -20.08 19.47
C LYS A 516 4.82 -20.50 20.62
N GLU A 517 5.98 -21.07 20.31
CA GLU A 517 6.97 -21.53 21.29
C GLU A 517 7.87 -20.39 21.79
N TYR A 518 7.72 -19.16 21.26
CA TYR A 518 8.46 -18.02 21.77
C TYR A 518 7.96 -17.64 23.16
N ASN A 519 8.81 -17.88 24.14
CA ASN A 519 8.48 -17.90 25.56
C ASN A 519 8.81 -16.59 26.30
N GLY A 520 8.92 -15.47 25.59
CA GLY A 520 9.21 -14.17 26.22
C GLY A 520 10.66 -13.70 26.03
N TYR A 521 10.92 -12.50 26.53
CA TYR A 521 12.20 -11.81 26.40
C TYR A 521 13.12 -12.08 27.60
N GLN A 522 12.57 -12.01 28.80
CA GLN A 522 13.34 -12.16 30.05
C GLN A 522 13.33 -13.60 30.57
N THR A 523 12.22 -14.29 30.39
CA THR A 523 12.00 -15.61 30.98
C THR A 523 11.08 -16.45 30.10
N SER A 524 11.17 -17.77 30.25
CA SER A 524 10.38 -18.74 29.47
C SER A 524 8.88 -18.79 29.83
N THR A 525 8.37 -17.87 30.64
CA THR A 525 6.99 -17.90 31.16
C THR A 525 6.03 -16.90 30.54
N ALA A 526 6.55 -15.91 29.78
CA ALA A 526 5.71 -14.91 29.16
C ALA A 526 4.91 -15.49 27.95
N LYS A 527 3.60 -15.31 27.98
CA LYS A 527 2.71 -15.71 26.87
C LYS A 527 2.75 -14.74 25.69
N ASN A 528 3.04 -13.47 25.95
CA ASN A 528 3.07 -12.40 24.96
C ASN A 528 4.25 -11.47 25.24
N SER A 529 5.05 -11.19 24.22
CA SER A 529 6.10 -10.17 24.30
C SER A 529 5.98 -9.22 23.12
N THR A 530 5.93 -7.94 23.42
CA THR A 530 5.87 -6.86 22.43
C THR A 530 7.09 -5.97 22.61
N PHE A 531 7.84 -5.77 21.55
CA PHE A 531 9.04 -4.93 21.54
C PHE A 531 8.74 -3.62 20.86
N ILE A 532 8.96 -2.52 21.56
CA ILE A 532 8.76 -1.17 21.07
C ILE A 532 10.11 -0.45 21.03
N TYR A 533 10.61 -0.21 19.83
CA TYR A 533 11.84 0.55 19.61
C TYR A 533 11.49 1.97 19.22
N LYS A 534 12.26 2.91 19.70
CA LYS A 534 12.12 4.32 19.38
C LYS A 534 13.48 4.90 18.98
N ILE A 535 13.64 5.21 17.69
CA ILE A 535 14.71 6.07 17.23
C ILE A 535 14.31 7.52 17.55
N LYS A 536 15.13 8.21 18.32
CA LYS A 536 14.83 9.55 18.80
C LYS A 536 14.83 10.59 17.68
N SER A 537 13.99 11.60 17.80
CA SER A 537 13.97 12.74 16.91
C SER A 537 15.23 13.60 17.06
N LEU A 538 15.56 14.34 15.98
CA LEU A 538 16.63 15.31 15.98
C LEU A 538 16.15 16.56 15.23
N THR A 539 16.15 17.67 15.92
CA THR A 539 15.84 19.01 15.41
C THR A 539 17.01 19.94 15.74
N LYS A 540 17.06 21.11 15.08
CA LYS A 540 18.01 22.15 15.49
C LYS A 540 17.79 22.55 16.93
#